data_dda84a9afe9b009cecc8d3c39769b8fe
#
_entry.id   dda84a9afe9b009cecc8d3c39769b8fe
#
_cell.length_a   1.000
_cell.length_b   1.000
_cell.length_c   1.000
_cell.angle_alpha   90.00
_cell.angle_beta   90.00
_cell.angle_gamma   90.00
#
_symmetry.space_group_name_H-M   'P 1'
#
loop_
_entity.id
_entity.type
_entity.pdbx_description
1 polymer ?
#
loop_
_entity_poly.entity_id
_entity_poly.type
_entity_poly.pdbx_seq_one_letter_code
_entity_poly.pdbx_strand_id
1 'polypeptide(L)'
;MRNVIIQCLLTLVFVTGAIAAEKPLGMKEYTSVEQLATAISSYFPPVQGEVMTVAGDQLTIALGTKDGLQKGVLLTVWTEGKEILHPVTNVVIGHIEEEVGSFEVTAVGETTSTGVMTKKLKEPKAGDKARITPKKIALGVIPLRAEHPEIIQGLAERLKESNRFTLLDSEKGAAFLKDKKQRDASLITEMGKTFNLDVVLTVEVHPSDNKYLVTTGIFYADDARPLDTIVALLDLRTKRDALGEVNPFFAPQREGKSDILELSFNARLFAAADLEGTGSLQYVFSDGAKLHIFKEWPSGWREEWVETIAYPPGEMLHFNIDVADINGNGRPEIFVTGMLNGRVISSVIEFKDGVYQRIADVPGFLRVVASSRKESILIGQGYSPVSFFTGQPKQYVWLDGKYVPTVEFPLPNGVDLYGFAYADMGETSPLLVALNGNDQLMVYSDGVIIWKSEGKYPTVGTIVIKPLTGIEAVLSPSAEVDKTRKVKIRGRVFAADLNGDGRDEVLVPKNIGATFLSRFKEAEFIDLGWTGARLEQRWNIKDIPGAVLDYQVVRQQGPGAQVLAIVMTPGGLFAADHYRLISYSTK
;
A
#
# COMPACT_ATOMS: atom_id res chain seq x y z
N MET A 1 49.52 11.69 -20.05
CA MET A 1 49.07 12.69 -19.07
C MET A 1 47.55 12.90 -19.13
N ARG A 2 46.78 11.80 -19.11
CA ARG A 2 45.30 11.86 -19.20
C ARG A 2 44.59 11.04 -18.12
N ASN A 3 45.36 10.37 -17.22
CA ASN A 3 44.86 9.53 -16.15
C ASN A 3 44.97 10.13 -14.74
N VAL A 4 45.31 11.41 -14.60
CA VAL A 4 45.52 12.07 -13.31
C VAL A 4 44.32 12.93 -12.87
N ILE A 5 43.38 13.25 -13.78
CA ILE A 5 42.27 14.16 -13.48
C ILE A 5 41.07 13.43 -12.87
N ILE A 6 40.94 12.11 -13.06
CA ILE A 6 39.80 11.33 -12.49
C ILE A 6 40.05 10.93 -11.03
N GLN A 7 41.32 10.88 -10.59
CA GLN A 7 41.66 10.55 -9.19
C GLN A 7 41.59 11.75 -8.22
N CYS A 8 41.54 12.97 -8.72
CA CYS A 8 41.47 14.18 -7.87
C CYS A 8 40.06 14.61 -7.44
N LEU A 9 39.00 14.02 -7.99
CA LEU A 9 37.63 14.34 -7.58
C LEU A 9 37.06 13.39 -6.51
N LEU A 10 37.79 12.33 -6.17
CA LEU A 10 37.42 11.32 -5.17
C LEU A 10 38.13 11.49 -3.81
N THR A 11 39.00 12.48 -3.65
CA THR A 11 39.85 12.63 -2.42
C THR A 11 39.73 13.98 -1.71
N LEU A 12 38.69 14.75 -1.93
CA LEU A 12 38.57 16.06 -1.29
C LEU A 12 37.31 16.19 -0.42
N VAL A 13 37.13 15.32 0.56
CA VAL A 13 36.32 15.65 1.76
C VAL A 13 36.90 14.87 2.97
N PHE A 14 38.05 15.29 3.48
CA PHE A 14 38.43 15.04 4.86
C PHE A 14 39.17 16.28 5.36
N VAL A 15 38.43 17.24 5.88
CA VAL A 15 38.94 18.17 6.88
C VAL A 15 37.84 18.44 7.89
N THR A 16 38.06 17.96 9.10
CA THR A 16 37.25 18.24 10.28
C THR A 16 37.44 19.73 10.69
N GLY A 17 36.32 20.45 10.70
CA GLY A 17 36.28 21.80 11.23
C GLY A 17 34.89 22.39 11.03
N ALA A 18 34.19 22.71 12.12
CA ALA A 18 32.89 23.36 12.11
C ALA A 18 32.97 24.74 11.46
N ILE A 19 32.64 24.81 10.19
CA ILE A 19 32.35 26.04 9.45
C ILE A 19 31.00 25.80 8.79
N ALA A 20 30.08 26.75 8.92
CA ALA A 20 28.83 26.71 8.16
C ALA A 20 29.16 26.54 6.67
N ALA A 21 28.95 25.34 6.13
CA ALA A 21 29.39 24.99 4.80
C ALA A 21 28.52 25.77 3.80
N GLU A 22 29.15 26.67 3.06
CA GLU A 22 28.55 27.26 1.86
C GLU A 22 28.12 26.12 0.92
N LYS A 23 26.89 26.22 0.45
CA LYS A 23 26.23 25.24 -0.46
C LYS A 23 27.09 25.10 -1.73
N PRO A 24 27.55 23.88 -2.12
CA PRO A 24 28.33 23.71 -3.35
C PRO A 24 27.54 24.23 -4.56
N LEU A 25 28.24 24.90 -5.48
CA LEU A 25 27.64 25.38 -6.73
C LEU A 25 27.05 24.18 -7.49
N GLY A 26 25.73 24.18 -7.72
CA GLY A 26 25.03 23.12 -8.45
C GLY A 26 24.13 22.20 -7.59
N MET A 27 24.21 22.28 -6.26
CA MET A 27 23.35 21.50 -5.40
C MET A 27 21.89 22.00 -5.46
N LYS A 28 20.98 21.10 -5.80
CA LYS A 28 19.54 21.37 -5.76
C LYS A 28 18.95 20.86 -4.45
N GLU A 29 18.10 21.67 -3.85
CA GLU A 29 17.34 21.26 -2.66
C GLU A 29 16.01 20.66 -3.12
N TYR A 30 15.77 19.42 -2.70
CA TYR A 30 14.53 18.72 -2.94
C TYR A 30 13.86 18.45 -1.60
N THR A 31 12.54 18.53 -1.58
CA THR A 31 11.75 18.30 -0.36
C THR A 31 11.19 16.87 -0.31
N SER A 32 11.36 16.11 -1.38
CA SER A 32 10.89 14.72 -1.45
C SER A 32 11.73 13.87 -2.40
N VAL A 33 11.67 12.56 -2.21
CA VAL A 33 12.25 11.58 -3.14
C VAL A 33 11.54 11.59 -4.50
N GLU A 34 10.27 11.97 -4.52
CA GLU A 34 9.47 12.18 -5.73
C GLU A 34 10.12 13.21 -6.67
N GLN A 35 10.53 14.35 -6.11
CA GLN A 35 11.21 15.39 -6.90
C GLN A 35 12.56 14.91 -7.45
N LEU A 36 13.29 14.09 -6.68
CA LEU A 36 14.53 13.48 -7.17
C LEU A 36 14.23 12.46 -8.29
N ALA A 37 13.21 11.62 -8.13
CA ALA A 37 12.78 10.68 -9.17
C ALA A 37 12.31 11.40 -10.43
N THR A 38 11.59 12.51 -10.29
CA THR A 38 11.18 13.37 -11.41
C THR A 38 12.40 13.97 -12.12
N ALA A 39 13.40 14.44 -11.37
CA ALA A 39 14.64 14.96 -11.94
C ALA A 39 15.40 13.89 -12.75
N ILE A 40 15.48 12.66 -12.24
CA ILE A 40 16.08 11.53 -12.96
C ILE A 40 15.26 11.19 -14.22
N SER A 41 13.94 11.15 -14.11
CA SER A 41 13.04 10.83 -15.23
C SER A 41 13.12 11.87 -16.34
N SER A 42 13.47 13.13 -16.03
CA SER A 42 13.61 14.22 -17.01
C SER A 42 14.76 14.01 -18.00
N TYR A 43 15.72 13.13 -17.70
CA TYR A 43 16.77 12.73 -18.66
C TYR A 43 16.25 11.77 -19.74
N PHE A 44 15.07 11.22 -19.56
CA PHE A 44 14.49 10.20 -20.44
C PHE A 44 13.06 10.56 -20.89
N PRO A 45 12.83 11.77 -21.45
CA PRO A 45 11.50 12.17 -21.88
C PRO A 45 11.00 11.25 -23.00
N PRO A 46 9.70 10.96 -23.10
CA PRO A 46 9.12 10.16 -24.18
C PRO A 46 8.95 11.03 -25.43
N VAL A 47 10.07 11.48 -26.01
CA VAL A 47 10.08 12.38 -27.16
C VAL A 47 10.44 11.65 -28.43
N GLN A 48 9.86 12.11 -29.55
CA GLN A 48 10.16 11.67 -30.89
C GLN A 48 10.30 12.89 -31.80
N GLY A 49 11.36 12.92 -32.63
CA GLY A 49 11.60 13.95 -33.62
C GLY A 49 12.05 13.34 -34.92
N GLU A 50 12.35 14.21 -35.88
CA GLU A 50 12.77 13.83 -37.22
C GLU A 50 14.23 14.23 -37.46
N VAL A 51 14.98 13.41 -38.17
CA VAL A 51 16.32 13.74 -38.65
C VAL A 51 16.20 14.78 -39.77
N MET A 52 16.69 16.00 -39.52
CA MET A 52 16.60 17.12 -40.45
C MET A 52 17.74 17.09 -41.48
N THR A 53 18.96 16.84 -40.98
CA THR A 53 20.17 16.84 -41.86
C THR A 53 21.12 15.73 -41.43
N VAL A 54 21.86 15.21 -42.42
CA VAL A 54 22.87 14.18 -42.23
C VAL A 54 24.17 14.66 -42.88
N ALA A 55 25.26 14.67 -42.10
CA ALA A 55 26.60 15.01 -42.58
C ALA A 55 27.60 13.96 -42.08
N GLY A 56 27.71 12.85 -42.83
CA GLY A 56 28.46 11.68 -42.40
C GLY A 56 27.82 11.03 -41.15
N ASP A 57 28.56 10.99 -40.05
CA ASP A 57 28.04 10.47 -38.76
C ASP A 57 27.38 11.55 -37.92
N GLN A 58 27.43 12.82 -38.34
CA GLN A 58 26.73 13.90 -37.65
C GLN A 58 25.29 14.04 -38.15
N LEU A 59 24.36 14.10 -37.21
CA LEU A 59 22.95 14.34 -37.49
C LEU A 59 22.46 15.60 -36.77
N THR A 60 21.50 16.28 -37.39
CA THR A 60 20.67 17.30 -36.74
C THR A 60 19.24 16.77 -36.67
N ILE A 61 18.63 16.85 -35.49
CA ILE A 61 17.28 16.37 -35.24
C ILE A 61 16.37 17.52 -34.80
N ALA A 62 15.08 17.41 -35.10
CA ALA A 62 14.04 18.36 -34.72
C ALA A 62 13.54 18.08 -33.29
N LEU A 63 14.46 18.12 -32.30
CA LEU A 63 14.21 18.04 -30.87
C LEU A 63 15.19 18.95 -30.15
N GLY A 64 14.73 19.69 -29.15
CA GLY A 64 15.56 20.64 -28.43
C GLY A 64 15.26 20.68 -26.94
N THR A 65 15.74 21.73 -26.25
CA THR A 65 15.46 21.95 -24.83
C THR A 65 13.98 22.11 -24.53
N LYS A 66 13.17 22.61 -25.48
CA LYS A 66 11.70 22.70 -25.35
C LYS A 66 11.04 21.34 -25.23
N ASP A 67 11.65 20.31 -25.80
CA ASP A 67 11.18 18.92 -25.77
C ASP A 67 11.77 18.17 -24.57
N GLY A 68 12.55 18.84 -23.71
CA GLY A 68 13.23 18.24 -22.57
C GLY A 68 14.50 17.47 -22.93
N LEU A 69 15.03 17.60 -24.15
CA LEU A 69 16.25 16.91 -24.58
C LEU A 69 17.48 17.51 -23.89
N GLN A 70 18.42 16.67 -23.50
CA GLN A 70 19.65 17.06 -22.81
C GLN A 70 20.87 16.51 -23.58
N LYS A 71 22.02 17.16 -23.37
CA LYS A 71 23.30 16.69 -23.92
C LYS A 71 23.68 15.33 -23.31
N GLY A 72 24.24 14.44 -24.11
CA GLY A 72 24.65 13.10 -23.70
C GLY A 72 23.55 12.04 -23.80
N VAL A 73 22.31 12.44 -24.07
CA VAL A 73 21.19 11.48 -24.23
C VAL A 73 21.36 10.69 -25.52
N LEU A 74 21.18 9.37 -25.43
CA LEU A 74 21.15 8.47 -26.58
C LEU A 74 19.72 8.34 -27.11
N LEU A 75 19.59 8.50 -28.44
CA LEU A 75 18.36 8.27 -29.17
C LEU A 75 18.53 7.09 -30.13
N THR A 76 17.47 6.32 -30.31
CA THR A 76 17.37 5.34 -31.39
C THR A 76 16.87 6.05 -32.63
N VAL A 77 17.63 5.93 -33.72
CA VAL A 77 17.22 6.38 -35.07
C VAL A 77 16.60 5.19 -35.80
N TRP A 78 15.43 5.40 -36.37
CA TRP A 78 14.69 4.38 -37.10
C TRP A 78 14.03 4.96 -38.37
N THR A 79 13.74 4.11 -39.31
CA THR A 79 13.05 4.48 -40.55
C THR A 79 11.77 3.66 -40.70
N GLU A 80 10.79 4.21 -41.42
CA GLU A 80 9.60 3.50 -41.82
C GLU A 80 9.92 2.49 -42.93
N GLY A 81 9.74 1.20 -42.63
CA GLY A 81 9.92 0.10 -43.57
C GLY A 81 8.61 -0.25 -44.29
N LYS A 82 8.38 -1.56 -44.48
CA LYS A 82 7.22 -2.06 -45.23
C LYS A 82 5.91 -1.71 -44.53
N GLU A 83 4.91 -1.38 -45.34
CA GLU A 83 3.54 -1.17 -44.89
C GLU A 83 2.91 -2.44 -44.25
N ILE A 84 2.22 -2.25 -43.16
CA ILE A 84 1.39 -3.27 -42.54
C ILE A 84 -0.04 -3.04 -43.02
N LEU A 85 -0.56 -4.00 -43.78
CA LEU A 85 -1.92 -3.92 -44.32
C LEU A 85 -2.90 -4.70 -43.42
N HIS A 86 -4.10 -4.15 -43.25
CA HIS A 86 -5.17 -4.88 -42.59
C HIS A 86 -5.57 -6.09 -43.43
N PRO A 87 -5.61 -7.33 -42.86
CA PRO A 87 -5.72 -8.57 -43.64
C PRO A 87 -7.05 -8.72 -44.41
N VAL A 88 -8.08 -7.95 -44.05
CA VAL A 88 -9.41 -8.03 -44.70
C VAL A 88 -9.67 -6.81 -45.60
N THR A 89 -9.26 -5.61 -45.16
CA THR A 89 -9.61 -4.36 -45.85
C THR A 89 -8.49 -3.82 -46.75
N ASN A 90 -7.27 -4.37 -46.68
CA ASN A 90 -6.06 -3.89 -47.33
C ASN A 90 -5.73 -2.41 -47.05
N VAL A 91 -6.30 -1.84 -46.01
CA VAL A 91 -5.96 -0.48 -45.57
C VAL A 91 -4.63 -0.53 -44.82
N VAL A 92 -3.73 0.43 -45.07
CA VAL A 92 -2.47 0.58 -44.33
C VAL A 92 -2.80 0.92 -42.88
N ILE A 93 -2.38 0.07 -41.97
CA ILE A 93 -2.58 0.24 -40.50
C ILE A 93 -1.31 0.62 -39.77
N GLY A 94 -0.18 0.70 -40.49
CA GLY A 94 1.12 1.11 -39.96
C GLY A 94 2.26 0.70 -40.85
N HIS A 95 3.48 0.93 -40.39
CA HIS A 95 4.72 0.53 -41.06
C HIS A 95 5.58 -0.30 -40.11
N ILE A 96 6.37 -1.20 -40.64
CA ILE A 96 7.42 -1.90 -39.88
C ILE A 96 8.52 -0.90 -39.57
N GLU A 97 8.85 -0.70 -38.31
CA GLU A 97 9.97 0.16 -37.93
C GLU A 97 11.29 -0.60 -38.11
N GLU A 98 12.23 0.00 -38.85
CA GLU A 98 13.55 -0.55 -39.05
C GLU A 98 14.59 0.32 -38.37
N GLU A 99 15.35 -0.24 -37.41
CA GLU A 99 16.40 0.46 -36.68
C GLU A 99 17.54 0.85 -37.63
N VAL A 100 17.90 2.13 -37.60
CA VAL A 100 19.04 2.71 -38.35
C VAL A 100 20.29 2.71 -37.46
N GLY A 101 20.14 2.98 -36.17
CA GLY A 101 21.24 2.95 -35.21
C GLY A 101 20.99 3.79 -33.97
N SER A 102 22.06 4.07 -33.22
CA SER A 102 22.04 4.91 -32.04
C SER A 102 22.76 6.23 -32.26
N PHE A 103 22.17 7.31 -31.75
CA PHE A 103 22.63 8.69 -31.94
C PHE A 103 22.81 9.33 -30.55
N GLU A 104 23.99 9.91 -30.31
CA GLU A 104 24.30 10.65 -29.09
C GLU A 104 24.20 12.15 -29.31
N VAL A 105 23.42 12.82 -28.47
CA VAL A 105 23.26 14.27 -28.50
C VAL A 105 24.52 14.96 -27.97
N THR A 106 25.22 15.72 -28.78
CA THR A 106 26.43 16.45 -28.40
C THR A 106 26.20 17.93 -28.14
N ALA A 107 25.18 18.53 -28.77
CA ALA A 107 24.73 19.91 -28.49
C ALA A 107 23.23 20.03 -28.66
N VAL A 108 22.61 20.82 -27.76
CA VAL A 108 21.14 21.02 -27.71
C VAL A 108 20.85 22.50 -27.91
N GLY A 109 20.07 22.82 -28.93
CA GLY A 109 19.46 24.13 -29.12
C GLY A 109 18.04 24.18 -28.59
N GLU A 110 17.33 25.26 -28.87
CA GLU A 110 15.96 25.47 -28.33
C GLU A 110 14.94 24.48 -28.94
N THR A 111 15.02 24.24 -30.26
CA THR A 111 14.10 23.36 -31.02
C THR A 111 14.80 22.27 -31.81
N THR A 112 16.13 22.30 -31.89
CA THR A 112 16.93 21.34 -32.63
C THR A 112 18.15 20.93 -31.84
N SER A 113 18.65 19.73 -32.09
CA SER A 113 19.90 19.24 -31.48
C SER A 113 20.78 18.59 -32.52
N THR A 114 22.08 18.64 -32.26
CA THR A 114 23.08 17.96 -33.07
C THR A 114 23.79 16.89 -32.27
N GLY A 115 24.27 15.86 -32.95
CA GLY A 115 25.01 14.79 -32.31
C GLY A 115 25.66 13.86 -33.31
N VAL A 116 26.13 12.72 -32.81
CA VAL A 116 26.91 11.76 -33.59
C VAL A 116 26.32 10.37 -33.46
N MET A 117 26.31 9.61 -34.55
CA MET A 117 25.95 8.19 -34.53
C MET A 117 27.02 7.40 -33.74
N THR A 118 26.59 6.75 -32.67
CA THR A 118 27.45 5.88 -31.84
C THR A 118 27.41 4.42 -32.30
N LYS A 119 26.29 4.03 -32.91
CA LYS A 119 26.09 2.73 -33.53
C LYS A 119 25.35 2.93 -34.85
N LYS A 120 25.85 2.33 -35.91
CA LYS A 120 25.28 2.46 -37.27
C LYS A 120 24.96 1.08 -37.82
N LEU A 121 23.69 0.82 -38.03
CA LEU A 121 23.18 -0.42 -38.64
C LEU A 121 22.84 -0.20 -40.12
N LYS A 122 22.39 1.02 -40.43
CA LYS A 122 22.07 1.50 -41.80
C LYS A 122 22.53 2.94 -41.94
N GLU A 123 22.67 3.41 -43.20
CA GLU A 123 22.94 4.82 -43.47
C GLU A 123 21.72 5.67 -43.08
N PRO A 124 21.88 6.65 -42.14
CA PRO A 124 20.81 7.56 -41.78
C PRO A 124 20.46 8.50 -42.92
N LYS A 125 19.20 8.91 -42.99
CA LYS A 125 18.69 9.83 -44.00
C LYS A 125 17.86 10.94 -43.36
N ALA A 126 17.78 12.09 -44.03
CA ALA A 126 16.79 13.10 -43.65
C ALA A 126 15.37 12.51 -43.80
N GLY A 127 14.52 12.74 -42.85
CA GLY A 127 13.19 12.13 -42.72
C GLY A 127 13.13 10.88 -41.84
N ASP A 128 14.28 10.26 -41.50
CA ASP A 128 14.29 9.22 -40.46
C ASP A 128 13.82 9.79 -39.14
N LYS A 129 13.28 8.94 -38.26
CA LYS A 129 12.79 9.34 -36.94
C LYS A 129 13.84 9.05 -35.88
N ALA A 130 13.91 9.93 -34.87
CA ALA A 130 14.79 9.75 -33.74
C ALA A 130 13.96 9.84 -32.45
N ARG A 131 14.15 8.90 -31.51
CA ARG A 131 13.44 8.89 -30.24
C ARG A 131 14.25 8.24 -29.14
N ILE A 132 13.99 8.63 -27.91
CA ILE A 132 14.37 7.81 -26.75
C ILE A 132 13.42 6.62 -26.76
N THR A 133 13.97 5.40 -26.77
CA THR A 133 13.26 4.14 -26.97
C THR A 133 11.77 4.16 -26.55
N PRO A 134 10.83 3.61 -27.33
CA PRO A 134 9.41 3.52 -26.95
C PRO A 134 9.19 2.48 -25.85
N LYS A 135 10.15 1.56 -25.65
CA LYS A 135 10.12 0.57 -24.56
C LYS A 135 10.45 1.25 -23.24
N LYS A 136 9.95 0.68 -22.14
CA LYS A 136 10.42 1.08 -20.81
C LYS A 136 11.92 0.85 -20.71
N ILE A 137 12.62 1.78 -20.10
CA ILE A 137 14.05 1.70 -19.86
C ILE A 137 14.30 0.70 -18.74
N ALA A 138 15.09 -0.33 -19.04
CA ALA A 138 15.50 -1.31 -18.04
C ALA A 138 16.56 -0.69 -17.12
N LEU A 139 16.19 -0.51 -15.84
CA LEU A 139 16.95 0.26 -14.86
C LEU A 139 17.44 -0.62 -13.71
N GLY A 140 18.73 -0.55 -13.39
CA GLY A 140 19.34 -1.12 -12.19
C GLY A 140 19.71 -0.03 -11.19
N VAL A 141 19.74 -0.36 -9.90
CA VAL A 141 20.19 0.54 -8.84
C VAL A 141 21.32 -0.12 -8.05
N ILE A 142 22.44 0.56 -7.92
CA ILE A 142 23.61 0.15 -7.12
C ILE A 142 23.73 1.09 -5.92
N PRO A 143 23.39 0.66 -4.71
CA PRO A 143 23.73 1.40 -3.50
C PRO A 143 25.26 1.43 -3.32
N LEU A 144 25.86 2.60 -3.25
CA LEU A 144 27.31 2.72 -2.97
C LEU A 144 27.62 2.50 -1.50
N ARG A 145 26.64 2.81 -0.63
CA ARG A 145 26.66 2.50 0.82
C ARG A 145 25.36 1.85 1.22
N ALA A 146 25.41 1.00 2.25
CA ALA A 146 24.24 0.30 2.78
C ALA A 146 23.43 1.12 3.81
N GLU A 147 23.87 2.34 4.10
CA GLU A 147 23.19 3.25 5.01
C GLU A 147 21.93 3.83 4.34
N HIS A 148 20.84 3.95 5.09
CA HIS A 148 19.56 4.50 4.62
C HIS A 148 18.95 3.79 3.40
N PRO A 149 18.74 2.44 3.47
CA PRO A 149 18.16 1.66 2.38
C PRO A 149 16.74 2.12 2.02
N GLU A 150 16.01 2.71 2.96
CA GLU A 150 14.67 3.25 2.77
C GLU A 150 14.62 4.38 1.74
N ILE A 151 15.64 5.25 1.68
CA ILE A 151 15.72 6.32 0.68
C ILE A 151 15.94 5.73 -0.72
N ILE A 152 16.80 4.72 -0.81
CA ILE A 152 17.12 4.06 -2.08
C ILE A 152 15.91 3.28 -2.59
N GLN A 153 15.23 2.57 -1.69
CA GLN A 153 14.00 1.85 -2.03
C GLN A 153 12.90 2.81 -2.46
N GLY A 154 12.69 3.90 -1.71
CA GLY A 154 11.72 4.93 -2.05
C GLY A 154 11.98 5.53 -3.43
N LEU A 155 13.25 5.83 -3.76
CA LEU A 155 13.61 6.32 -5.08
C LEU A 155 13.29 5.29 -6.18
N ALA A 156 13.63 4.03 -5.97
CA ALA A 156 13.35 2.95 -6.91
C ALA A 156 11.84 2.81 -7.18
N GLU A 157 11.00 2.84 -6.14
CA GLU A 157 9.55 2.72 -6.29
C GLU A 157 8.95 3.91 -7.04
N ARG A 158 9.39 5.15 -6.76
CA ARG A 158 8.94 6.34 -7.50
C ARG A 158 9.35 6.30 -8.97
N LEU A 159 10.55 5.83 -9.26
CA LEU A 159 10.97 5.63 -10.65
C LEU A 159 10.11 4.57 -11.37
N LYS A 160 9.71 3.51 -10.68
CA LYS A 160 8.79 2.48 -11.20
C LYS A 160 7.39 3.05 -11.48
N GLU A 161 6.88 3.90 -10.59
CA GLU A 161 5.58 4.56 -10.73
C GLU A 161 5.53 5.53 -11.91
N SER A 162 6.65 6.14 -12.29
CA SER A 162 6.73 7.04 -13.45
C SER A 162 6.35 6.37 -14.77
N ASN A 163 6.16 5.05 -14.77
CA ASN A 163 5.84 4.21 -15.93
C ASN A 163 6.86 4.29 -17.08
N ARG A 164 7.99 4.98 -16.86
CA ARG A 164 9.08 5.13 -17.84
C ARG A 164 10.12 4.03 -17.71
N PHE A 165 10.26 3.44 -16.52
CA PHE A 165 11.28 2.47 -16.20
C PHE A 165 10.70 1.08 -15.90
N THR A 166 11.48 0.06 -16.22
CA THR A 166 11.33 -1.30 -15.68
C THR A 166 12.52 -1.55 -14.76
N LEU A 167 12.30 -1.55 -13.47
CA LEU A 167 13.37 -1.75 -12.50
C LEU A 167 13.75 -3.22 -12.41
N LEU A 168 15.06 -3.46 -12.24
CA LEU A 168 15.57 -4.75 -11.81
C LEU A 168 14.98 -5.10 -10.45
N ASP A 169 14.54 -6.34 -10.31
CA ASP A 169 14.03 -6.86 -9.06
C ASP A 169 15.07 -6.70 -7.92
N SER A 170 14.63 -6.19 -6.78
CA SER A 170 15.50 -5.84 -5.66
C SER A 170 16.25 -7.05 -5.08
N GLU A 171 15.60 -8.23 -5.03
CA GLU A 171 16.22 -9.46 -4.51
C GLU A 171 17.34 -9.95 -5.46
N LYS A 172 17.09 -9.89 -6.78
CA LYS A 172 18.10 -10.24 -7.79
C LYS A 172 19.27 -9.26 -7.78
N GLY A 173 18.98 -7.96 -7.65
CA GLY A 173 19.99 -6.92 -7.52
C GLY A 173 20.85 -7.13 -6.26
N ALA A 174 20.22 -7.34 -5.11
CA ALA A 174 20.90 -7.60 -3.85
C ALA A 174 21.75 -8.88 -3.88
N ALA A 175 21.23 -9.96 -4.45
CA ALA A 175 21.98 -11.22 -4.61
C ALA A 175 23.22 -11.04 -5.49
N PHE A 176 23.10 -10.28 -6.59
CA PHE A 176 24.23 -9.97 -7.47
C PHE A 176 25.32 -9.14 -6.77
N LEU A 177 24.90 -8.19 -5.90
CA LEU A 177 25.80 -7.28 -5.21
C LEU A 177 26.44 -7.87 -3.94
N LYS A 178 25.93 -9.00 -3.43
CA LYS A 178 26.31 -9.58 -2.13
C LYS A 178 27.82 -9.80 -1.96
N ASP A 179 28.47 -10.31 -3.00
CA ASP A 179 29.90 -10.66 -2.95
C ASP A 179 30.80 -9.63 -3.65
N LYS A 180 30.21 -8.51 -4.13
CA LYS A 180 30.93 -7.46 -4.86
C LYS A 180 31.46 -6.41 -3.90
N LYS A 181 32.79 -6.42 -3.65
CA LYS A 181 33.47 -5.46 -2.76
C LYS A 181 33.76 -4.11 -3.42
N GLN A 182 34.04 -4.11 -4.73
CA GLN A 182 34.31 -2.89 -5.50
C GLN A 182 33.04 -2.50 -6.27
N ARG A 183 32.72 -1.22 -6.22
CA ARG A 183 31.54 -0.64 -6.86
C ARG A 183 31.98 0.44 -7.84
N ASP A 184 32.60 0.01 -8.91
CA ASP A 184 33.19 0.82 -9.95
C ASP A 184 32.50 0.65 -11.31
N ALA A 185 33.06 1.25 -12.36
CA ALA A 185 32.54 1.16 -13.71
C ALA A 185 32.42 -0.28 -14.25
N SER A 186 33.28 -1.19 -13.78
CA SER A 186 33.24 -2.59 -14.20
C SER A 186 32.00 -3.30 -13.68
N LEU A 187 31.57 -2.97 -12.44
CA LEU A 187 30.34 -3.50 -11.86
C LEU A 187 29.09 -3.02 -12.59
N ILE A 188 29.08 -1.75 -13.04
CA ILE A 188 27.96 -1.20 -13.82
C ILE A 188 27.79 -2.00 -15.12
N THR A 189 28.88 -2.21 -15.87
CA THR A 189 28.83 -2.97 -17.12
C THR A 189 28.52 -4.46 -16.90
N GLU A 190 29.01 -5.06 -15.82
CA GLU A 190 28.70 -6.44 -15.47
C GLU A 190 27.21 -6.61 -15.15
N MET A 191 26.66 -5.70 -14.33
CA MET A 191 25.24 -5.70 -13.97
C MET A 191 24.36 -5.48 -15.21
N GLY A 192 24.77 -4.53 -16.08
CA GLY A 192 24.10 -4.23 -17.33
C GLY A 192 23.99 -5.45 -18.24
N LYS A 193 25.10 -6.17 -18.44
CA LYS A 193 25.14 -7.39 -19.27
C LYS A 193 24.37 -8.54 -18.64
N THR A 194 24.49 -8.74 -17.30
CA THR A 194 23.85 -9.86 -16.61
C THR A 194 22.33 -9.77 -16.66
N PHE A 195 21.77 -8.57 -16.53
CA PHE A 195 20.34 -8.35 -16.45
C PHE A 195 19.74 -7.62 -17.64
N ASN A 196 20.54 -7.40 -18.69
CA ASN A 196 20.14 -6.69 -19.91
C ASN A 196 19.51 -5.33 -19.58
N LEU A 197 20.26 -4.50 -18.84
CA LEU A 197 19.82 -3.17 -18.44
C LEU A 197 20.27 -2.12 -19.48
N ASP A 198 19.47 -1.06 -19.59
CA ASP A 198 19.81 0.11 -20.42
C ASP A 198 20.57 1.16 -19.60
N VAL A 199 20.18 1.32 -18.32
CA VAL A 199 20.70 2.35 -17.43
C VAL A 199 20.95 1.75 -16.04
N VAL A 200 21.99 2.22 -15.37
CA VAL A 200 22.29 1.92 -13.98
C VAL A 200 22.42 3.23 -13.19
N LEU A 201 21.72 3.32 -12.08
CA LEU A 201 21.90 4.38 -11.09
C LEU A 201 22.86 3.91 -10.00
N THR A 202 23.83 4.74 -9.65
CA THR A 202 24.57 4.60 -8.39
C THR A 202 23.98 5.58 -7.39
N VAL A 203 23.69 5.14 -6.17
CA VAL A 203 23.08 5.99 -5.15
C VAL A 203 23.92 5.93 -3.89
N GLU A 204 24.32 7.10 -3.42
CA GLU A 204 25.03 7.27 -2.16
C GLU A 204 24.24 8.25 -1.27
N VAL A 205 24.02 7.87 -0.02
CA VAL A 205 23.25 8.66 0.94
C VAL A 205 24.12 8.95 2.15
N HIS A 206 24.22 10.24 2.51
CA HIS A 206 24.94 10.70 3.70
C HIS A 206 24.00 11.53 4.59
N PRO A 207 23.91 11.24 5.88
CA PRO A 207 23.23 12.14 6.82
C PRO A 207 23.99 13.47 6.90
N SER A 208 23.25 14.58 6.88
CA SER A 208 23.78 15.93 7.00
C SER A 208 22.85 16.74 7.90
N ASP A 209 23.18 16.87 9.16
CA ASP A 209 22.36 17.47 10.22
C ASP A 209 20.96 16.83 10.26
N ASN A 210 19.95 17.61 9.89
CA ASN A 210 18.55 17.18 9.81
C ASN A 210 18.11 16.79 8.39
N LYS A 211 19.03 16.62 7.46
CA LYS A 211 18.79 16.36 6.03
C LYS A 211 19.64 15.17 5.56
N TYR A 212 19.41 14.74 4.34
CA TYR A 212 20.21 13.71 3.70
C TYR A 212 20.81 14.26 2.41
N LEU A 213 22.13 14.18 2.29
CA LEU A 213 22.82 14.44 1.04
C LEU A 213 22.78 13.15 0.21
N VAL A 214 22.07 13.20 -0.91
CA VAL A 214 21.95 12.08 -1.84
C VAL A 214 22.68 12.40 -3.12
N THR A 215 23.66 11.58 -3.47
CA THR A 215 24.37 11.65 -4.73
C THR A 215 23.93 10.50 -5.62
N THR A 216 23.34 10.83 -6.77
CA THR A 216 22.86 9.84 -7.74
C THR A 216 23.61 10.01 -9.05
N GLY A 217 24.44 9.04 -9.39
CA GLY A 217 25.07 8.95 -10.71
C GLY A 217 24.18 8.18 -11.68
N ILE A 218 24.01 8.68 -12.90
CA ILE A 218 23.24 8.06 -13.96
C ILE A 218 24.22 7.57 -15.02
N PHE A 219 24.21 6.27 -15.33
CA PHE A 219 25.16 5.65 -16.24
C PHE A 219 24.46 4.80 -17.30
N TYR A 220 24.96 4.80 -18.52
CA TYR A 220 24.61 3.79 -19.50
C TYR A 220 25.20 2.44 -19.06
N ALA A 221 24.39 1.37 -19.15
CA ALA A 221 24.74 0.07 -18.60
C ALA A 221 25.72 -0.73 -19.47
N ASP A 222 25.85 -0.40 -20.75
CA ASP A 222 26.68 -1.11 -21.74
C ASP A 222 28.18 -0.81 -21.61
N ASP A 223 28.55 0.44 -21.33
CA ASP A 223 29.94 0.93 -21.29
C ASP A 223 30.28 1.70 -19.98
N ALA A 224 29.33 1.81 -19.05
CA ALA A 224 29.42 2.61 -17.82
C ALA A 224 29.72 4.10 -18.06
N ARG A 225 29.37 4.64 -19.22
CA ARG A 225 29.53 6.04 -19.53
C ARG A 225 28.55 6.87 -18.68
N PRO A 226 29.05 7.89 -17.97
CA PRO A 226 28.16 8.74 -17.18
C PRO A 226 27.30 9.62 -18.09
N LEU A 227 26.00 9.66 -17.81
CA LEU A 227 25.09 10.63 -18.39
C LEU A 227 25.07 11.91 -17.58
N ASP A 228 24.87 11.79 -16.24
CA ASP A 228 24.94 12.92 -15.31
C ASP A 228 25.10 12.44 -13.87
N THR A 229 25.31 13.41 -12.96
CA THR A 229 25.31 13.19 -11.51
C THR A 229 24.46 14.25 -10.84
N ILE A 230 23.41 13.80 -10.15
CA ILE A 230 22.52 14.66 -9.37
C ILE A 230 22.96 14.64 -7.92
N VAL A 231 23.25 15.82 -7.36
CA VAL A 231 23.50 16.01 -5.94
C VAL A 231 22.30 16.71 -5.32
N ALA A 232 21.60 15.99 -4.44
CA ALA A 232 20.34 16.41 -3.83
C ALA A 232 20.50 16.53 -2.30
N LEU A 233 19.98 17.60 -1.72
CA LEU A 233 19.81 17.72 -0.28
C LEU A 233 18.33 17.48 0.04
N LEU A 234 18.01 16.31 0.64
CA LEU A 234 16.65 15.93 0.98
C LEU A 234 16.32 16.30 2.42
N ASP A 235 15.29 17.14 2.59
CA ASP A 235 14.72 17.46 3.90
C ASP A 235 13.43 16.64 4.09
N LEU A 236 13.56 15.46 4.67
CA LEU A 236 12.51 14.47 4.73
C LEU A 236 11.68 14.50 6.03
N ARG A 237 11.99 15.42 6.95
CA ARG A 237 11.41 15.36 8.31
C ARG A 237 10.15 16.19 8.51
N THR A 238 9.89 17.20 7.71
CA THR A 238 8.82 18.16 8.03
C THR A 238 8.13 18.81 6.83
N LYS A 239 8.54 18.53 5.62
CA LYS A 239 7.93 19.18 4.46
C LYS A 239 7.10 18.19 3.64
N ARG A 240 5.91 18.61 3.35
CA ARG A 240 5.10 18.04 2.27
C ARG A 240 5.90 18.23 0.96
N ASP A 241 5.77 17.29 0.04
CA ASP A 241 6.28 17.49 -1.32
C ASP A 241 5.62 18.70 -2.00
N ALA A 242 5.99 19.00 -3.25
CA ALA A 242 5.43 20.10 -4.00
C ALA A 242 3.89 19.99 -4.22
N LEU A 243 3.31 18.81 -4.03
CA LEU A 243 1.87 18.53 -4.09
C LEU A 243 1.22 18.56 -2.69
N GLY A 244 2.01 18.73 -1.62
CA GLY A 244 1.55 18.72 -0.24
C GLY A 244 1.37 17.32 0.36
N GLU A 245 1.90 16.29 -0.28
CA GLU A 245 1.85 14.90 0.23
C GLU A 245 2.96 14.61 1.23
N VAL A 246 2.63 13.92 2.33
CA VAL A 246 3.64 13.27 3.15
C VAL A 246 4.11 12.05 2.39
N ASN A 247 5.41 12.00 2.07
CA ASN A 247 5.94 10.85 1.35
C ASN A 247 5.82 9.59 2.23
N PRO A 248 5.05 8.58 1.82
CA PRO A 248 4.78 7.40 2.64
C PRO A 248 6.04 6.59 2.99
N PHE A 249 7.12 6.71 2.20
CA PHE A 249 8.39 6.03 2.48
C PHE A 249 9.15 6.63 3.67
N PHE A 250 8.78 7.83 4.10
CA PHE A 250 9.42 8.55 5.21
C PHE A 250 8.46 8.82 6.37
N ALA A 251 7.25 8.27 6.31
CA ALA A 251 6.41 8.24 7.48
C ALA A 251 7.18 7.53 8.62
N PRO A 252 7.22 8.10 9.82
CA PRO A 252 7.97 7.52 10.92
C PRO A 252 7.49 6.08 11.17
N GLN A 253 8.43 5.15 11.17
CA GLN A 253 8.16 3.79 11.61
C GLN A 253 8.04 3.80 13.13
N ARG A 254 7.02 3.13 13.64
CA ARG A 254 6.88 2.93 15.05
C ARG A 254 7.46 1.57 15.43
N GLU A 255 8.47 1.61 16.29
CA GLU A 255 8.98 0.44 16.97
C GLU A 255 8.18 0.23 18.25
N GLY A 256 7.94 -0.98 18.65
CA GLY A 256 7.20 -1.26 19.89
C GLY A 256 6.26 -2.44 19.75
N LYS A 257 6.68 -3.44 18.94
CA LYS A 257 6.00 -4.72 18.87
C LYS A 257 6.20 -5.49 20.18
N SER A 258 5.11 -5.99 20.76
CA SER A 258 5.16 -7.08 21.72
C SER A 258 4.26 -8.22 21.27
N ASP A 259 4.83 -9.44 21.18
CA ASP A 259 4.03 -10.65 21.07
C ASP A 259 3.36 -10.88 22.40
N ILE A 260 2.03 -10.90 22.43
CA ILE A 260 1.28 -11.00 23.69
C ILE A 260 0.92 -12.45 23.98
N LEU A 261 0.36 -13.15 22.98
CA LEU A 261 -0.21 -14.47 23.19
C LEU A 261 -0.14 -15.31 21.91
N GLU A 262 0.38 -16.52 22.03
CA GLU A 262 0.25 -17.53 20.99
C GLU A 262 -1.07 -18.29 21.17
N LEU A 263 -1.85 -18.41 20.10
CA LEU A 263 -3.17 -19.03 20.13
C LEU A 263 -3.08 -20.46 19.60
N SER A 264 -3.61 -21.39 20.34
CA SER A 264 -3.61 -22.83 19.98
C SER A 264 -4.73 -23.21 19.01
N PHE A 265 -5.50 -22.24 18.54
CA PHE A 265 -6.64 -22.42 17.62
C PHE A 265 -6.61 -21.39 16.48
N ASN A 266 -7.41 -21.63 15.46
CA ASN A 266 -7.46 -20.79 14.25
C ASN A 266 -8.26 -19.51 14.50
N ALA A 267 -7.73 -18.57 15.28
CA ALA A 267 -8.38 -17.30 15.54
C ALA A 267 -8.61 -16.50 14.26
N ARG A 268 -9.83 -16.02 14.06
CA ARG A 268 -10.26 -15.29 12.84
C ARG A 268 -10.76 -13.89 13.14
N LEU A 269 -11.48 -13.72 14.25
CA LEU A 269 -12.08 -12.45 14.65
C LEU A 269 -11.66 -12.11 16.06
N PHE A 270 -11.62 -10.81 16.36
CA PHE A 270 -11.08 -10.29 17.60
C PHE A 270 -11.85 -9.07 18.11
N ALA A 271 -12.06 -9.02 19.42
CA ALA A 271 -12.49 -7.83 20.13
C ALA A 271 -11.90 -7.83 21.55
N ALA A 272 -11.76 -6.67 22.17
CA ALA A 272 -11.30 -6.53 23.54
C ALA A 272 -12.04 -5.39 24.26
N ALA A 273 -12.50 -5.66 25.48
CA ALA A 273 -13.15 -4.68 26.35
C ALA A 273 -13.07 -5.14 27.81
N ASP A 274 -13.37 -4.24 28.74
CA ASP A 274 -13.61 -4.58 30.15
C ASP A 274 -15.03 -5.15 30.28
N LEU A 275 -15.20 -6.42 29.89
CA LEU A 275 -16.51 -7.10 29.88
C LEU A 275 -17.05 -7.35 31.30
N GLU A 276 -16.17 -7.45 32.28
CA GLU A 276 -16.52 -7.77 33.67
C GLU A 276 -16.72 -6.51 34.52
N GLY A 277 -16.37 -5.32 34.01
CA GLY A 277 -16.44 -4.05 34.75
C GLY A 277 -15.42 -3.96 35.89
N THR A 278 -14.27 -4.63 35.73
CA THR A 278 -13.22 -4.71 36.76
C THR A 278 -12.04 -3.78 36.51
N GLY A 279 -12.03 -3.02 35.40
CA GLY A 279 -10.91 -2.22 34.94
C GLY A 279 -9.85 -3.02 34.18
N SER A 280 -10.05 -4.33 33.98
CA SER A 280 -9.14 -5.21 33.24
C SER A 280 -9.78 -5.66 31.95
N LEU A 281 -8.99 -5.68 30.84
CA LEU A 281 -9.49 -6.12 29.55
C LEU A 281 -9.69 -7.63 29.52
N GLN A 282 -10.79 -8.06 28.93
CA GLN A 282 -10.98 -9.40 28.42
C GLN A 282 -10.82 -9.38 26.88
N TYR A 283 -10.24 -10.45 26.36
CA TYR A 283 -9.87 -10.60 24.97
C TYR A 283 -10.73 -11.70 24.36
N VAL A 284 -11.59 -11.31 23.43
CA VAL A 284 -12.57 -12.19 22.79
C VAL A 284 -12.06 -12.59 21.42
N PHE A 285 -11.92 -13.89 21.20
CA PHE A 285 -11.55 -14.45 19.91
C PHE A 285 -12.68 -15.32 19.37
N SER A 286 -12.77 -15.42 18.03
CA SER A 286 -13.55 -16.46 17.39
C SER A 286 -12.65 -17.33 16.52
N ASP A 287 -12.81 -18.65 16.61
CA ASP A 287 -12.21 -19.61 15.69
C ASP A 287 -13.03 -19.77 14.39
N GLY A 288 -14.14 -19.04 14.29
CA GLY A 288 -15.12 -19.10 13.21
C GLY A 288 -16.40 -19.86 13.59
N ALA A 289 -16.38 -20.63 14.68
CA ALA A 289 -17.55 -21.38 15.17
C ALA A 289 -17.82 -21.15 16.65
N LYS A 290 -16.80 -20.87 17.44
CA LYS A 290 -16.90 -20.65 18.88
C LYS A 290 -16.20 -19.37 19.30
N LEU A 291 -16.63 -18.80 20.39
CA LEU A 291 -15.94 -17.72 21.08
C LEU A 291 -15.04 -18.28 22.19
N HIS A 292 -13.89 -17.66 22.32
CA HIS A 292 -12.90 -17.91 23.35
C HIS A 292 -12.60 -16.60 24.07
N ILE A 293 -12.73 -16.56 25.40
CA ILE A 293 -12.45 -15.35 26.19
C ILE A 293 -11.24 -15.58 27.06
N PHE A 294 -10.24 -14.74 26.87
CA PHE A 294 -8.99 -14.76 27.62
C PHE A 294 -8.86 -13.53 28.51
N LYS A 295 -8.13 -13.70 29.60
CA LYS A 295 -7.74 -12.65 30.51
C LYS A 295 -6.27 -12.77 30.85
N GLU A 296 -5.59 -11.63 30.96
CA GLU A 296 -4.22 -11.58 31.44
C GLU A 296 -4.21 -11.54 32.97
N TRP A 297 -3.46 -12.45 33.56
CA TRP A 297 -3.21 -12.55 34.98
C TRP A 297 -1.73 -12.30 35.29
N PRO A 298 -1.33 -11.93 36.52
CA PRO A 298 0.09 -11.82 36.85
C PRO A 298 0.90 -13.11 36.59
N SER A 299 0.23 -14.26 36.57
CA SER A 299 0.82 -15.57 36.24
C SER A 299 0.83 -15.89 34.75
N GLY A 300 0.37 -15.00 33.88
CA GLY A 300 0.25 -15.19 32.44
C GLY A 300 -1.20 -15.26 31.95
N TRP A 301 -1.34 -15.58 30.68
CA TRP A 301 -2.64 -15.64 30.00
C TRP A 301 -3.44 -16.88 30.38
N ARG A 302 -4.75 -16.69 30.59
CA ARG A 302 -5.66 -17.79 30.88
C ARG A 302 -6.93 -17.65 30.03
N GLU A 303 -7.38 -18.76 29.47
CA GLU A 303 -8.69 -18.88 28.86
C GLU A 303 -9.73 -19.05 29.99
N GLU A 304 -10.57 -18.04 30.16
CA GLU A 304 -11.58 -18.01 31.23
C GLU A 304 -12.89 -18.65 30.81
N TRP A 305 -13.18 -18.62 29.50
CA TRP A 305 -14.43 -19.13 28.99
C TRP A 305 -14.33 -19.53 27.52
N VAL A 306 -14.98 -20.63 27.17
CA VAL A 306 -15.20 -21.08 25.80
C VAL A 306 -16.70 -21.23 25.59
N GLU A 307 -17.20 -20.76 24.45
CA GLU A 307 -18.61 -20.85 24.13
C GLU A 307 -19.09 -22.30 24.10
N THR A 308 -19.94 -22.64 25.02
CA THR A 308 -20.62 -23.95 25.12
C THR A 308 -22.06 -23.87 24.64
N ILE A 309 -22.49 -22.71 24.15
CA ILE A 309 -23.88 -22.46 23.76
C ILE A 309 -24.12 -23.20 22.44
N ALA A 310 -24.82 -24.31 22.54
CA ALA A 310 -25.23 -25.09 21.38
C ALA A 310 -26.25 -24.31 20.55
N TYR A 311 -25.97 -24.11 19.29
CA TYR A 311 -26.94 -23.69 18.30
C TYR A 311 -27.63 -24.94 17.74
N PRO A 312 -28.93 -25.17 17.99
CA PRO A 312 -29.61 -26.37 17.49
C PRO A 312 -30.07 -26.21 16.04
N PRO A 313 -30.02 -27.29 15.23
CA PRO A 313 -28.90 -28.18 15.03
C PRO A 313 -27.92 -27.57 14.02
N GLY A 314 -26.65 -27.40 14.36
CA GLY A 314 -25.60 -26.94 13.46
C GLY A 314 -24.59 -26.02 14.14
N GLU A 315 -23.50 -25.76 13.42
CA GLU A 315 -22.47 -24.80 13.84
C GLU A 315 -22.79 -23.43 13.24
N MET A 316 -22.61 -22.37 14.03
CA MET A 316 -22.70 -20.99 13.56
C MET A 316 -21.36 -20.59 12.94
N LEU A 317 -21.36 -20.13 11.70
CA LEU A 317 -20.17 -19.56 11.07
C LEU A 317 -20.10 -18.07 11.41
N HIS A 318 -19.21 -17.71 12.33
CA HIS A 318 -18.99 -16.32 12.75
C HIS A 318 -18.29 -15.52 11.66
N PHE A 319 -18.71 -14.28 11.44
CA PHE A 319 -18.07 -13.36 10.51
C PHE A 319 -17.93 -11.92 11.01
N ASN A 320 -18.46 -11.60 12.20
CA ASN A 320 -18.16 -10.35 12.89
C ASN A 320 -18.30 -10.51 14.41
N ILE A 321 -17.44 -9.85 15.16
CA ILE A 321 -17.54 -9.66 16.62
C ILE A 321 -17.35 -8.18 16.91
N ASP A 322 -18.25 -7.60 17.69
CA ASP A 322 -18.10 -6.26 18.26
C ASP A 322 -18.38 -6.29 19.75
N VAL A 323 -17.86 -5.29 20.48
CA VAL A 323 -18.08 -5.13 21.91
C VAL A 323 -18.45 -3.69 22.23
N ALA A 324 -19.53 -3.49 22.98
CA ALA A 324 -19.97 -2.18 23.46
C ALA A 324 -21.03 -2.34 24.54
N ASP A 325 -21.12 -1.37 25.45
CA ASP A 325 -22.24 -1.25 26.39
C ASP A 325 -23.39 -0.50 25.69
N ILE A 326 -24.32 -1.26 25.10
CA ILE A 326 -25.49 -0.73 24.38
C ILE A 326 -26.71 -0.69 25.27
N ASN A 327 -26.78 -1.57 26.26
CA ASN A 327 -27.90 -1.57 27.20
C ASN A 327 -27.73 -0.58 28.36
N GLY A 328 -26.55 0.07 28.48
CA GLY A 328 -26.26 1.16 29.41
C GLY A 328 -26.08 0.70 30.86
N ASN A 329 -25.73 -0.58 31.08
CA ASN A 329 -25.56 -1.12 32.44
C ASN A 329 -24.12 -1.04 32.98
N GLY A 330 -23.19 -0.44 32.20
CA GLY A 330 -21.78 -0.28 32.53
C GLY A 330 -20.90 -1.49 32.21
N ARG A 331 -21.43 -2.51 31.55
CA ARG A 331 -20.72 -3.72 31.12
C ARG A 331 -20.92 -3.91 29.62
N PRO A 332 -19.85 -3.94 28.82
CA PRO A 332 -20.00 -4.17 27.40
C PRO A 332 -20.54 -5.56 27.06
N GLU A 333 -21.50 -5.61 26.16
CA GLU A 333 -21.95 -6.85 25.53
C GLU A 333 -21.01 -7.26 24.40
N ILE A 334 -20.99 -8.55 24.10
CA ILE A 334 -20.36 -9.13 22.92
C ILE A 334 -21.45 -9.38 21.87
N PHE A 335 -21.35 -8.71 20.73
CA PHE A 335 -22.22 -8.90 19.57
C PHE A 335 -21.51 -9.81 18.58
N VAL A 336 -21.95 -11.05 18.44
CA VAL A 336 -21.40 -11.99 17.48
C VAL A 336 -22.40 -12.24 16.36
N THR A 337 -22.01 -11.91 15.12
CA THR A 337 -22.85 -12.12 13.96
C THR A 337 -22.33 -13.30 13.14
N GLY A 338 -23.21 -14.19 12.74
CA GLY A 338 -22.82 -15.36 11.97
C GLY A 338 -23.98 -15.94 11.15
N MET A 339 -23.67 -16.99 10.41
CA MET A 339 -24.64 -17.76 9.63
C MET A 339 -24.90 -19.10 10.29
N LEU A 340 -26.15 -19.35 10.60
CA LEU A 340 -26.66 -20.61 11.14
C LEU A 340 -27.73 -21.18 10.20
N ASN A 341 -27.52 -22.37 9.65
CA ASN A 341 -28.49 -23.05 8.78
C ASN A 341 -29.03 -22.16 7.64
N GLY A 342 -28.14 -21.39 6.99
CA GLY A 342 -28.49 -20.51 5.86
C GLY A 342 -29.22 -19.22 6.26
N ARG A 343 -29.29 -18.89 7.55
CA ARG A 343 -29.84 -17.64 8.08
C ARG A 343 -28.79 -16.87 8.85
N VAL A 344 -28.81 -15.56 8.73
CA VAL A 344 -27.95 -14.70 9.55
C VAL A 344 -28.63 -14.40 10.88
N ILE A 345 -27.89 -14.60 11.94
CA ILE A 345 -28.29 -14.31 13.32
C ILE A 345 -27.14 -13.56 14.00
N SER A 346 -27.49 -12.57 14.78
CA SER A 346 -26.58 -11.90 15.71
C SER A 346 -26.96 -12.28 17.13
N SER A 347 -26.06 -13.00 17.81
CA SER A 347 -26.22 -13.34 19.23
C SER A 347 -25.54 -12.31 20.09
N VAL A 348 -26.14 -12.00 21.22
CA VAL A 348 -25.60 -11.04 22.19
C VAL A 348 -25.31 -11.77 23.49
N ILE A 349 -24.06 -11.66 23.95
CA ILE A 349 -23.54 -12.32 25.15
C ILE A 349 -23.09 -11.24 26.14
N GLU A 350 -23.40 -11.41 27.39
CA GLU A 350 -23.04 -10.50 28.48
C GLU A 350 -22.48 -11.28 29.67
N PHE A 351 -21.54 -10.66 30.40
CA PHE A 351 -21.08 -11.16 31.68
C PHE A 351 -22.05 -10.73 32.79
N LYS A 352 -22.83 -11.68 33.27
CA LYS A 352 -23.85 -11.48 34.28
C LYS A 352 -23.81 -12.58 35.32
N ASP A 353 -23.94 -12.20 36.60
CA ASP A 353 -23.95 -13.14 37.76
C ASP A 353 -22.69 -14.05 37.79
N GLY A 354 -21.53 -13.53 37.35
CA GLY A 354 -20.25 -14.25 37.36
C GLY A 354 -20.02 -15.20 36.19
N VAL A 355 -20.89 -15.19 35.19
CA VAL A 355 -20.79 -16.06 34.01
C VAL A 355 -21.13 -15.31 32.71
N TYR A 356 -20.55 -15.74 31.60
CA TYR A 356 -20.94 -15.27 30.28
C TYR A 356 -22.18 -16.02 29.81
N GLN A 357 -23.24 -15.30 29.49
CA GLN A 357 -24.51 -15.87 29.07
C GLN A 357 -25.09 -15.12 27.86
N ARG A 358 -25.77 -15.86 26.99
CA ARG A 358 -26.48 -15.28 25.87
C ARG A 358 -27.77 -14.63 26.35
N ILE A 359 -27.91 -13.33 26.11
CA ILE A 359 -29.05 -12.53 26.57
C ILE A 359 -30.06 -12.24 25.45
N ALA A 360 -29.63 -12.30 24.18
CA ALA A 360 -30.52 -12.09 23.04
C ALA A 360 -30.00 -12.76 21.76
N ASP A 361 -30.93 -13.07 20.84
CA ASP A 361 -30.67 -13.39 19.46
C ASP A 361 -31.47 -12.43 18.58
N VAL A 362 -30.80 -11.75 17.65
CA VAL A 362 -31.41 -10.79 16.72
C VAL A 362 -31.27 -11.32 15.30
N PRO A 363 -32.39 -11.53 14.57
CA PRO A 363 -32.32 -11.94 13.16
C PRO A 363 -31.65 -10.84 12.30
N GLY A 364 -30.70 -11.25 11.47
CA GLY A 364 -29.93 -10.34 10.60
C GLY A 364 -28.57 -9.96 11.16
N PHE A 365 -27.97 -8.95 10.53
CA PHE A 365 -26.65 -8.44 10.83
C PHE A 365 -26.72 -7.38 11.91
N LEU A 366 -25.82 -7.43 12.88
CA LEU A 366 -25.54 -6.34 13.80
C LEU A 366 -24.10 -5.89 13.69
N ARG A 367 -23.87 -4.62 13.94
CA ARG A 367 -22.55 -4.00 14.02
C ARG A 367 -22.56 -2.86 15.02
N VAL A 368 -21.51 -2.77 15.82
CA VAL A 368 -21.24 -1.59 16.64
C VAL A 368 -20.40 -0.61 15.83
N VAL A 369 -20.85 0.62 15.76
CA VAL A 369 -20.13 1.74 15.14
C VAL A 369 -19.79 2.75 16.22
N ALA A 370 -18.51 3.10 16.35
CA ALA A 370 -18.13 4.21 17.21
C ALA A 370 -18.62 5.51 16.55
N SER A 371 -19.37 6.31 17.30
CA SER A 371 -19.70 7.68 16.93
C SER A 371 -18.46 8.55 17.16
N SER A 372 -18.27 9.58 16.33
CA SER A 372 -17.25 10.62 16.54
C SER A 372 -17.35 11.29 17.93
N ARG A 373 -18.49 11.20 18.58
CA ARG A 373 -18.72 11.71 19.96
C ARG A 373 -18.38 10.73 21.06
N LYS A 374 -17.64 9.65 20.75
CA LYS A 374 -17.25 8.59 21.71
C LYS A 374 -18.38 7.68 22.20
N GLU A 375 -19.57 7.82 21.67
CA GLU A 375 -20.68 6.91 21.96
C GLU A 375 -20.71 5.79 20.92
N SER A 376 -20.88 4.58 21.38
CA SER A 376 -21.09 3.44 20.50
C SER A 376 -22.57 3.35 20.12
N ILE A 377 -22.86 3.18 18.86
CA ILE A 377 -24.21 2.91 18.35
C ILE A 377 -24.27 1.52 17.74
N LEU A 378 -25.36 0.83 18.03
CA LEU A 378 -25.65 -0.47 17.40
C LEU A 378 -26.48 -0.23 16.15
N ILE A 379 -26.01 -0.72 15.01
CA ILE A 379 -26.76 -0.72 13.75
C ILE A 379 -27.00 -2.14 13.27
N GLY A 380 -28.05 -2.36 12.53
CA GLY A 380 -28.35 -3.68 12.00
C GLY A 380 -29.06 -3.61 10.64
N GLN A 381 -28.96 -4.72 9.89
CA GLN A 381 -29.52 -4.85 8.57
C GLN A 381 -30.10 -6.25 8.35
N GLY A 382 -31.15 -6.36 7.56
CA GLY A 382 -31.75 -7.64 7.26
C GLY A 382 -30.90 -8.52 6.35
N TYR A 383 -31.15 -9.82 6.40
CA TYR A 383 -30.55 -10.81 5.50
C TYR A 383 -31.55 -11.31 4.47
N SER A 384 -31.09 -11.49 3.25
CA SER A 384 -31.79 -12.19 2.17
C SER A 384 -30.84 -13.15 1.44
N PRO A 385 -31.26 -14.39 1.14
CA PRO A 385 -30.44 -15.28 0.32
C PRO A 385 -30.12 -14.70 -1.07
N VAL A 386 -30.94 -13.78 -1.59
CA VAL A 386 -30.76 -13.17 -2.91
C VAL A 386 -29.73 -12.06 -2.88
N SER A 387 -29.97 -11.03 -2.09
CA SER A 387 -29.12 -9.81 -2.06
C SER A 387 -28.02 -9.85 -1.02
N PHE A 388 -28.02 -10.81 -0.10
CA PHE A 388 -27.22 -10.93 1.10
C PHE A 388 -27.62 -9.88 2.14
N PHE A 389 -27.31 -8.61 1.93
CA PHE A 389 -27.88 -7.51 2.72
C PHE A 389 -29.21 -7.07 2.12
N THR A 390 -30.22 -6.81 2.96
CA THR A 390 -31.55 -6.37 2.49
C THR A 390 -32.13 -5.28 3.38
N GLY A 391 -32.80 -4.33 2.75
CA GLY A 391 -33.30 -3.13 3.39
C GLY A 391 -32.19 -2.13 3.76
N GLN A 392 -32.60 -0.94 4.21
CA GLN A 392 -31.66 0.03 4.78
C GLN A 392 -31.25 -0.40 6.19
N PRO A 393 -29.99 -0.17 6.59
CA PRO A 393 -29.59 -0.35 7.97
C PRO A 393 -30.44 0.52 8.90
N LYS A 394 -30.63 0.05 10.13
CA LYS A 394 -31.36 0.78 11.18
C LYS A 394 -30.53 0.82 12.44
N GLN A 395 -30.67 1.87 13.23
CA GLN A 395 -30.13 1.90 14.57
C GLN A 395 -30.96 0.97 15.49
N TYR A 396 -30.28 0.25 16.36
CA TYR A 396 -30.89 -0.60 17.38
C TYR A 396 -30.63 -0.01 18.75
N VAL A 397 -31.63 -0.12 19.63
CA VAL A 397 -31.53 0.28 21.03
C VAL A 397 -32.03 -0.86 21.93
N TRP A 398 -31.53 -0.89 23.17
CA TRP A 398 -32.06 -1.80 24.18
C TRP A 398 -33.32 -1.21 24.80
N LEU A 399 -34.43 -1.91 24.70
CA LEU A 399 -35.72 -1.49 25.24
C LEU A 399 -36.50 -2.71 25.72
N ASP A 400 -36.97 -2.67 26.96
CA ASP A 400 -37.79 -3.72 27.58
C ASP A 400 -37.17 -5.13 27.42
N GLY A 401 -35.85 -5.26 27.64
CA GLY A 401 -35.16 -6.54 27.57
C GLY A 401 -34.91 -7.07 26.15
N LYS A 402 -34.95 -6.22 25.14
CA LYS A 402 -34.75 -6.59 23.73
C LYS A 402 -34.02 -5.52 22.96
N TYR A 403 -33.26 -5.93 21.94
CA TYR A 403 -32.74 -5.03 20.92
C TYR A 403 -33.81 -4.79 19.85
N VAL A 404 -34.24 -3.55 19.73
CA VAL A 404 -35.28 -3.15 18.78
C VAL A 404 -34.77 -2.14 17.75
N PRO A 405 -35.13 -2.29 16.47
CA PRO A 405 -34.75 -1.30 15.47
C PRO A 405 -35.56 -0.03 15.65
N THR A 406 -34.90 1.11 15.42
CA THR A 406 -35.51 2.44 15.55
C THR A 406 -35.42 3.21 14.22
N VAL A 407 -34.58 4.23 14.15
CA VAL A 407 -34.44 5.10 12.98
C VAL A 407 -33.59 4.44 11.90
N GLU A 408 -33.82 4.82 10.66
CA GLU A 408 -32.96 4.42 9.54
C GLU A 408 -31.57 5.04 9.70
N PHE A 409 -30.56 4.25 9.31
CA PHE A 409 -29.15 4.63 9.29
C PHE A 409 -28.65 4.50 7.87
N PRO A 410 -28.86 5.54 7.02
CA PRO A 410 -28.55 5.44 5.60
C PRO A 410 -27.03 5.33 5.39
N LEU A 411 -26.61 4.33 4.61
CA LEU A 411 -25.25 4.21 4.13
C LEU A 411 -25.18 4.65 2.66
N PRO A 412 -24.07 5.28 2.24
CA PRO A 412 -23.85 5.61 0.83
C PRO A 412 -23.86 4.36 -0.05
N ASN A 413 -24.26 4.52 -1.31
CA ASN A 413 -24.27 3.42 -2.28
C ASN A 413 -22.89 2.78 -2.40
N GLY A 414 -22.85 1.44 -2.29
CA GLY A 414 -21.62 0.65 -2.38
C GLY A 414 -20.85 0.53 -1.07
N VAL A 415 -21.33 1.13 0.03
CA VAL A 415 -20.83 0.90 1.38
C VAL A 415 -21.65 -0.22 2.01
N ASP A 416 -20.97 -1.31 2.38
CA ASP A 416 -21.60 -2.40 3.11
C ASP A 416 -21.64 -2.09 4.61
N LEU A 417 -22.45 -2.84 5.37
CA LEU A 417 -22.58 -2.70 6.82
C LEU A 417 -21.23 -2.83 7.55
N TYR A 418 -20.29 -3.56 7.00
CA TYR A 418 -18.93 -3.75 7.51
C TYR A 418 -17.90 -3.02 6.63
N GLY A 419 -16.70 -2.77 7.17
CA GLY A 419 -15.61 -2.17 6.42
C GLY A 419 -15.70 -0.64 6.25
N PHE A 420 -16.39 0.06 7.16
CA PHE A 420 -16.37 1.53 7.23
C PHE A 420 -16.18 2.03 8.68
N ALA A 421 -15.85 3.29 8.83
CA ALA A 421 -15.83 4.03 10.08
C ALA A 421 -16.29 5.47 9.86
N TYR A 422 -16.82 6.10 10.90
CA TYR A 422 -16.96 7.54 10.97
C TYR A 422 -15.75 8.12 11.68
N ALA A 423 -15.25 9.24 11.16
CA ALA A 423 -14.06 9.91 11.67
C ALA A 423 -14.32 11.41 11.82
N ASP A 424 -14.05 11.95 13.01
CA ASP A 424 -14.00 13.39 13.24
C ASP A 424 -12.63 13.92 12.82
N MET A 425 -12.55 14.38 11.58
CA MET A 425 -11.30 14.84 10.97
C MET A 425 -11.16 16.37 10.98
N GLY A 426 -11.95 17.04 11.84
CA GLY A 426 -11.96 18.51 11.95
C GLY A 426 -12.78 19.21 10.88
N GLU A 427 -13.64 18.49 10.18
CA GLU A 427 -14.67 19.03 9.29
C GLU A 427 -15.93 19.38 10.08
N THR A 428 -16.91 20.05 9.44
CA THR A 428 -18.17 20.44 10.08
C THR A 428 -19.02 19.25 10.54
N SER A 429 -18.85 18.11 9.87
CA SER A 429 -19.51 16.85 10.18
C SER A 429 -18.51 15.71 10.04
N PRO A 430 -18.69 14.60 10.80
CA PRO A 430 -17.84 13.45 10.66
C PRO A 430 -17.86 12.89 9.24
N LEU A 431 -16.69 12.56 8.71
CA LEU A 431 -16.55 11.90 7.43
C LEU A 431 -16.74 10.38 7.56
N LEU A 432 -17.36 9.77 6.57
CA LEU A 432 -17.42 8.31 6.51
C LEU A 432 -16.26 7.81 5.63
N VAL A 433 -15.45 6.92 6.19
CA VAL A 433 -14.35 6.27 5.46
C VAL A 433 -14.67 4.79 5.27
N ALA A 434 -14.62 4.30 4.05
CA ALA A 434 -14.97 2.92 3.74
C ALA A 434 -14.03 2.27 2.73
N LEU A 435 -13.90 0.94 2.82
CA LEU A 435 -13.27 0.11 1.79
C LEU A 435 -14.30 -0.26 0.71
N ASN A 436 -13.95 -0.05 -0.55
CA ASN A 436 -14.77 -0.50 -1.67
C ASN A 436 -14.46 -1.96 -2.09
N GLY A 437 -15.16 -2.48 -3.11
CA GLY A 437 -14.97 -3.84 -3.63
C GLY A 437 -13.58 -4.13 -4.19
N ASN A 438 -12.78 -3.09 -4.47
CA ASN A 438 -11.42 -3.20 -5.00
C ASN A 438 -10.34 -3.00 -3.92
N ASP A 439 -10.72 -3.03 -2.64
CA ASP A 439 -9.88 -2.76 -1.48
C ASP A 439 -9.28 -1.32 -1.49
N GLN A 440 -9.97 -0.34 -2.11
CA GLN A 440 -9.59 1.06 -2.08
C GLN A 440 -10.38 1.80 -0.99
N LEU A 441 -9.72 2.75 -0.31
CA LEU A 441 -10.38 3.64 0.63
C LEU A 441 -11.15 4.73 -0.11
N MET A 442 -12.34 5.00 0.38
CA MET A 442 -13.26 6.04 -0.10
C MET A 442 -13.61 6.92 1.09
N VAL A 443 -13.60 8.22 0.91
CA VAL A 443 -14.08 9.20 1.89
C VAL A 443 -15.35 9.84 1.38
N TYR A 444 -16.36 9.87 2.24
CA TYR A 444 -17.67 10.44 1.94
C TYR A 444 -17.97 11.58 2.89
N SER A 445 -18.53 12.66 2.35
CA SER A 445 -19.22 13.73 3.08
C SER A 445 -20.65 13.77 2.64
N ASP A 446 -21.61 13.75 3.56
CA ASP A 446 -23.05 13.77 3.27
C ASP A 446 -23.50 12.77 2.18
N GLY A 447 -22.91 11.57 2.20
CA GLY A 447 -23.20 10.50 1.25
C GLY A 447 -22.54 10.64 -0.13
N VAL A 448 -21.77 11.71 -0.38
CA VAL A 448 -21.05 11.96 -1.63
C VAL A 448 -19.58 11.59 -1.47
N ILE A 449 -19.01 10.93 -2.46
CA ILE A 449 -17.58 10.63 -2.49
C ILE A 449 -16.81 11.92 -2.72
N ILE A 450 -15.98 12.31 -1.75
CA ILE A 450 -15.09 13.47 -1.86
C ILE A 450 -13.64 13.08 -2.14
N TRP A 451 -13.27 11.83 -1.87
CA TRP A 451 -11.94 11.33 -2.17
C TRP A 451 -11.94 9.79 -2.32
N LYS A 452 -10.99 9.29 -3.10
CA LYS A 452 -10.73 7.86 -3.32
C LYS A 452 -9.24 7.62 -3.41
N SER A 453 -8.75 6.58 -2.72
CA SER A 453 -7.34 6.20 -2.78
C SER A 453 -6.95 5.65 -4.15
N GLU A 454 -5.74 5.96 -4.60
CA GLU A 454 -5.11 5.28 -5.74
C GLU A 454 -4.63 3.89 -5.33
N GLY A 455 -4.02 3.81 -4.15
CA GLY A 455 -3.53 2.56 -3.56
C GLY A 455 -4.66 1.65 -3.07
N LYS A 456 -4.31 0.36 -2.92
CA LYS A 456 -5.19 -0.67 -2.36
C LYS A 456 -4.74 -1.03 -0.95
N TYR A 457 -5.72 -1.34 -0.10
CA TYR A 457 -5.55 -1.79 1.28
C TYR A 457 -6.21 -3.16 1.45
N PRO A 458 -5.57 -4.24 0.96
CA PRO A 458 -6.15 -5.57 1.03
C PRO A 458 -6.32 -6.02 2.47
N THR A 459 -7.56 -6.29 2.86
CA THR A 459 -7.90 -6.86 4.16
C THR A 459 -8.27 -8.34 4.02
N VAL A 460 -7.99 -9.12 5.06
CA VAL A 460 -8.54 -10.46 5.17
C VAL A 460 -9.98 -10.30 5.66
N GLY A 461 -10.93 -10.56 4.79
CA GLY A 461 -12.35 -10.59 5.18
C GLY A 461 -12.84 -12.02 5.30
N THR A 462 -13.96 -12.22 5.97
CA THR A 462 -14.62 -13.53 6.01
C THR A 462 -15.34 -13.78 4.68
N ILE A 463 -15.10 -14.94 4.08
CA ILE A 463 -15.82 -15.35 2.87
C ILE A 463 -16.99 -16.22 3.30
N VAL A 464 -18.19 -15.74 3.01
CA VAL A 464 -19.44 -16.50 3.20
C VAL A 464 -19.88 -17.10 1.87
N ILE A 465 -20.17 -18.38 1.88
CA ILE A 465 -20.68 -19.09 0.71
C ILE A 465 -22.22 -19.09 0.80
N LYS A 466 -22.88 -18.46 -0.15
CA LYS A 466 -24.34 -18.47 -0.25
C LYS A 466 -24.82 -19.29 -1.46
N PRO A 467 -25.96 -19.98 -1.38
CA PRO A 467 -26.54 -20.63 -2.56
C PRO A 467 -26.96 -19.57 -3.59
N LEU A 468 -26.84 -19.92 -4.87
CA LEU A 468 -27.47 -19.16 -5.97
C LEU A 468 -28.97 -19.34 -5.92
N THR A 469 -29.73 -18.28 -6.07
CA THR A 469 -31.20 -18.29 -6.03
C THR A 469 -31.80 -17.51 -7.19
N GLY A 470 -33.01 -17.87 -7.60
CA GLY A 470 -33.75 -17.16 -8.65
C GLY A 470 -33.05 -17.16 -10.02
N ILE A 471 -33.01 -16.01 -10.67
CA ILE A 471 -32.43 -15.82 -12.02
C ILE A 471 -30.94 -16.16 -12.04
N GLU A 472 -30.18 -15.92 -10.97
CA GLU A 472 -28.74 -16.26 -10.89
C GLU A 472 -28.53 -17.78 -11.05
N ALA A 473 -29.41 -18.61 -10.47
CA ALA A 473 -29.34 -20.06 -10.57
C ALA A 473 -29.71 -20.58 -11.97
N VAL A 474 -30.58 -19.85 -12.69
CA VAL A 474 -31.04 -20.19 -14.04
C VAL A 474 -30.04 -19.78 -15.11
N LEU A 475 -29.35 -18.62 -14.93
CA LEU A 475 -28.38 -18.10 -15.89
C LEU A 475 -26.97 -18.71 -15.74
N SER A 476 -26.75 -19.56 -14.76
CA SER A 476 -25.47 -20.26 -14.59
C SER A 476 -25.35 -21.41 -15.61
N PRO A 477 -24.45 -21.36 -16.60
CA PRO A 477 -24.48 -22.25 -17.78
C PRO A 477 -24.02 -23.69 -17.55
N SER A 478 -23.67 -24.11 -16.35
CA SER A 478 -23.17 -25.45 -16.10
C SER A 478 -23.98 -26.18 -15.03
N ALA A 479 -24.54 -27.31 -15.40
CA ALA A 479 -25.33 -28.18 -14.52
C ALA A 479 -24.53 -28.86 -13.39
N GLU A 480 -23.22 -28.72 -13.34
CA GLU A 480 -22.30 -29.40 -12.42
C GLU A 480 -21.41 -28.49 -11.58
N VAL A 481 -21.42 -27.17 -11.76
CA VAL A 481 -20.64 -26.26 -10.96
C VAL A 481 -21.48 -25.79 -9.77
N ASP A 482 -20.87 -25.86 -8.60
CA ASP A 482 -21.33 -25.37 -7.30
C ASP A 482 -22.23 -24.12 -7.43
N LYS A 483 -23.55 -24.30 -7.29
CA LYS A 483 -24.57 -23.25 -7.38
C LYS A 483 -24.47 -22.30 -6.18
N THR A 484 -23.24 -21.82 -5.89
CA THR A 484 -22.94 -20.96 -4.76
C THR A 484 -22.23 -19.69 -5.21
N ARG A 485 -22.41 -18.63 -4.47
CA ARG A 485 -21.71 -17.36 -4.64
C ARG A 485 -20.92 -17.04 -3.37
N LYS A 486 -19.68 -16.61 -3.55
CA LYS A 486 -18.83 -16.12 -2.45
C LYS A 486 -19.14 -14.64 -2.20
N VAL A 487 -19.48 -14.31 -0.95
CA VAL A 487 -19.63 -12.94 -0.49
C VAL A 487 -18.50 -12.66 0.50
N LYS A 488 -17.70 -11.64 0.23
CA LYS A 488 -16.62 -11.19 1.14
C LYS A 488 -17.19 -10.17 2.11
N ILE A 489 -17.22 -10.51 3.41
CA ILE A 489 -17.39 -9.55 4.48
C ILE A 489 -16.05 -8.83 4.64
N ARG A 490 -16.02 -7.52 4.46
CA ARG A 490 -14.80 -6.74 4.51
C ARG A 490 -14.22 -6.64 5.91
N GLY A 491 -12.89 -6.55 5.99
CA GLY A 491 -12.20 -6.27 7.24
C GLY A 491 -12.51 -4.88 7.77
N ARG A 492 -12.18 -4.64 9.02
CA ARG A 492 -12.46 -3.39 9.74
C ARG A 492 -11.67 -2.21 9.16
N VAL A 493 -12.25 -1.03 9.29
CA VAL A 493 -11.60 0.27 9.25
C VAL A 493 -11.80 0.88 10.61
N PHE A 494 -10.73 1.35 11.25
CA PHE A 494 -10.82 2.08 12.50
C PHE A 494 -10.56 3.56 12.28
N ALA A 495 -11.28 4.39 13.02
CA ALA A 495 -11.01 5.81 13.12
C ALA A 495 -10.94 6.18 14.61
N ALA A 496 -9.87 6.83 15.01
CA ALA A 496 -9.65 7.29 16.37
C ALA A 496 -8.57 8.38 16.38
N ASP A 497 -8.60 9.26 17.37
CA ASP A 497 -7.51 10.19 17.66
C ASP A 497 -6.33 9.39 18.25
N LEU A 498 -5.39 9.02 17.38
CA LEU A 498 -4.23 8.18 17.72
C LEU A 498 -3.03 9.00 18.20
N ASN A 499 -2.99 10.28 17.87
CA ASN A 499 -1.89 11.18 18.19
C ASN A 499 -2.21 12.18 19.32
N GLY A 500 -3.49 12.34 19.70
CA GLY A 500 -3.96 13.23 20.75
C GLY A 500 -4.16 14.67 20.30
N ASP A 501 -4.33 14.94 18.99
CA ASP A 501 -4.52 16.30 18.45
C ASP A 501 -6.01 16.71 18.39
N GLY A 502 -6.91 15.83 18.79
CA GLY A 502 -8.36 16.04 18.80
C GLY A 502 -9.04 15.72 17.49
N ARG A 503 -8.32 15.17 16.49
CA ARG A 503 -8.86 14.70 15.22
C ARG A 503 -8.63 13.21 15.09
N ASP A 504 -9.57 12.53 14.46
CA ASP A 504 -9.42 11.10 14.22
C ASP A 504 -8.50 10.83 13.03
N GLU A 505 -7.57 9.91 13.18
CA GLU A 505 -6.86 9.22 12.11
C GLU A 505 -7.61 7.97 11.70
N VAL A 506 -7.35 7.53 10.47
CA VAL A 506 -7.84 6.24 9.94
C VAL A 506 -6.71 5.22 9.98
N LEU A 507 -6.91 4.15 10.74
CA LEU A 507 -5.99 3.03 10.81
C LEU A 507 -6.53 1.86 9.98
N VAL A 508 -5.73 1.37 9.05
CA VAL A 508 -6.07 0.21 8.21
C VAL A 508 -4.89 -0.74 8.08
N PRO A 509 -5.13 -2.07 8.09
CA PRO A 509 -4.12 -3.04 7.69
C PRO A 509 -4.02 -3.09 6.17
N LYS A 510 -2.82 -3.34 5.68
CA LYS A 510 -2.54 -3.67 4.28
C LYS A 510 -1.76 -4.97 4.24
N ASN A 511 -2.42 -6.03 3.83
CA ASN A 511 -1.79 -7.34 3.67
C ASN A 511 -1.10 -7.42 2.30
N ILE A 512 0.16 -7.89 2.30
CA ILE A 512 1.09 -7.79 1.16
C ILE A 512 1.50 -9.18 0.70
N GLY A 513 1.68 -9.33 -0.61
CA GLY A 513 2.29 -10.49 -1.21
C GLY A 513 1.47 -11.76 -1.09
N ALA A 514 0.39 -11.88 -1.87
CA ALA A 514 -0.28 -13.16 -2.03
C ALA A 514 0.70 -14.21 -2.58
N THR A 515 0.85 -15.33 -1.87
CA THR A 515 1.57 -16.49 -2.41
C THR A 515 0.74 -17.14 -3.53
N PHE A 516 1.35 -18.04 -4.28
CA PHE A 516 0.68 -18.94 -5.22
C PHE A 516 -0.59 -19.63 -4.61
N LEU A 517 -0.63 -19.83 -3.27
CA LEU A 517 -1.77 -20.37 -2.54
C LEU A 517 -2.76 -19.29 -2.04
N SER A 518 -2.71 -18.06 -2.56
CA SER A 518 -3.51 -16.91 -2.12
C SER A 518 -3.32 -16.54 -0.65
N ARG A 519 -2.14 -16.80 -0.07
CA ARG A 519 -1.79 -16.47 1.31
C ARG A 519 -0.89 -15.24 1.33
N PHE A 520 -1.19 -14.30 2.20
CA PHE A 520 -0.35 -13.14 2.43
C PHE A 520 0.94 -13.56 3.17
N LYS A 521 2.07 -12.95 2.83
CA LYS A 521 3.37 -13.19 3.46
C LYS A 521 3.66 -12.21 4.56
N GLU A 522 3.15 -11.01 4.44
CA GLU A 522 3.48 -9.87 5.25
C GLU A 522 2.29 -8.93 5.33
N ALA A 523 2.27 -8.09 6.36
CA ALA A 523 1.29 -7.03 6.50
C ALA A 523 1.95 -5.76 7.05
N GLU A 524 1.27 -4.64 6.86
CA GLU A 524 1.58 -3.38 7.52
C GLU A 524 0.29 -2.73 8.04
N PHE A 525 0.39 -1.97 9.13
CA PHE A 525 -0.64 -1.01 9.50
C PHE A 525 -0.28 0.35 8.96
N ILE A 526 -1.24 1.03 8.40
CA ILE A 526 -1.09 2.37 7.84
C ILE A 526 -2.03 3.31 8.57
N ASP A 527 -1.45 4.35 9.13
CA ASP A 527 -2.17 5.46 9.74
C ASP A 527 -2.31 6.60 8.75
N LEU A 528 -3.52 7.09 8.57
CA LEU A 528 -3.89 8.08 7.58
C LEU A 528 -4.60 9.26 8.23
N GLY A 529 -4.07 10.46 8.03
CA GLY A 529 -4.70 11.70 8.47
C GLY A 529 -5.36 12.46 7.31
N TRP A 530 -6.45 13.16 7.60
CA TRP A 530 -7.15 14.00 6.62
C TRP A 530 -6.50 15.38 6.49
N THR A 531 -6.31 15.86 5.27
CA THR A 531 -5.68 17.15 4.97
C THR A 531 -6.68 18.24 4.59
N GLY A 532 -7.97 17.94 4.61
CA GLY A 532 -9.02 18.80 4.04
C GLY A 532 -9.36 18.47 2.58
N ALA A 533 -8.54 17.62 1.92
CA ALA A 533 -8.74 17.21 0.53
C ALA A 533 -8.54 15.71 0.29
N ARG A 534 -7.68 15.07 1.07
CA ARG A 534 -7.33 13.65 0.93
C ARG A 534 -6.81 13.03 2.21
N LEU A 535 -6.79 11.70 2.27
CA LEU A 535 -6.08 10.95 3.31
C LEU A 535 -4.61 10.83 2.94
N GLU A 536 -3.73 11.20 3.87
CA GLU A 536 -2.28 11.08 3.76
C GLU A 536 -1.72 10.20 4.86
N GLN A 537 -0.75 9.36 4.51
CA GLN A 537 -0.07 8.51 5.48
C GLN A 537 0.74 9.36 6.45
N ARG A 538 0.51 9.17 7.75
CA ARG A 538 1.25 9.83 8.82
C ARG A 538 2.36 8.94 9.39
N TRP A 539 2.05 7.66 9.61
CA TRP A 539 3.01 6.64 10.02
C TRP A 539 2.53 5.25 9.60
N ASN A 540 3.38 4.26 9.73
CA ASN A 540 3.04 2.87 9.53
C ASN A 540 3.81 1.95 10.49
N ILE A 541 3.31 0.74 10.66
CA ILE A 541 3.98 -0.38 11.31
C ILE A 541 4.22 -1.41 10.21
N LYS A 542 5.48 -1.66 9.88
CA LYS A 542 5.90 -2.58 8.81
C LYS A 542 6.36 -3.91 9.36
N ASP A 543 6.68 -4.81 8.45
CA ASP A 543 7.34 -6.10 8.71
C ASP A 543 6.54 -7.00 9.67
N ILE A 544 5.21 -6.96 9.57
CA ILE A 544 4.34 -7.87 10.31
C ILE A 544 4.34 -9.21 9.57
N PRO A 545 4.99 -10.27 10.11
CA PRO A 545 5.12 -11.53 9.38
C PRO A 545 3.77 -12.25 9.30
N GLY A 546 3.23 -12.39 8.10
CA GLY A 546 1.95 -13.05 7.84
C GLY A 546 0.83 -12.10 7.50
N ALA A 547 -0.41 -12.44 7.82
CA ALA A 547 -1.60 -11.65 7.54
C ALA A 547 -2.23 -11.12 8.82
N VAL A 548 -2.59 -9.85 8.86
CA VAL A 548 -3.51 -9.29 9.85
C VAL A 548 -4.92 -9.76 9.51
N LEU A 549 -5.52 -10.55 10.37
CA LEU A 549 -6.86 -11.12 10.17
C LEU A 549 -7.95 -10.18 10.69
N ASP A 550 -7.78 -9.70 11.92
CA ASP A 550 -8.65 -8.74 12.58
C ASP A 550 -7.85 -7.93 13.60
N TYR A 551 -8.35 -6.77 14.01
CA TYR A 551 -7.66 -5.89 14.93
C TYR A 551 -8.61 -4.94 15.65
N GLN A 552 -8.12 -4.36 16.74
CA GLN A 552 -8.81 -3.33 17.50
C GLN A 552 -7.83 -2.30 18.04
N VAL A 553 -8.30 -1.07 18.16
CA VAL A 553 -7.58 0.01 18.84
C VAL A 553 -8.15 0.13 20.25
N VAL A 554 -7.29 0.02 21.23
CA VAL A 554 -7.64 0.17 22.65
C VAL A 554 -6.95 1.41 23.20
N ARG A 555 -7.70 2.31 23.83
CA ARG A 555 -7.12 3.46 24.50
C ARG A 555 -6.44 3.03 25.79
N GLN A 556 -5.21 3.47 25.99
CA GLN A 556 -4.50 3.31 27.26
C GLN A 556 -4.85 4.44 28.23
N GLN A 557 -4.64 4.21 29.53
CA GLN A 557 -4.63 5.29 30.52
C GLN A 557 -3.40 6.17 30.26
N GLY A 558 -3.59 7.25 29.50
CA GLY A 558 -2.52 8.18 29.09
C GLY A 558 -2.62 8.57 27.62
N PRO A 559 -1.72 9.45 27.13
CA PRO A 559 -1.72 9.83 25.72
C PRO A 559 -1.21 8.68 24.87
N GLY A 560 -1.99 8.23 23.87
CA GLY A 560 -1.70 7.16 22.92
C GLY A 560 -2.72 6.04 22.97
N ALA A 561 -2.68 5.20 21.97
CA ALA A 561 -3.50 4.01 21.86
C ALA A 561 -2.62 2.77 21.64
N GLN A 562 -3.20 1.62 21.85
CA GLN A 562 -2.60 0.33 21.57
C GLN A 562 -3.39 -0.34 20.44
N VAL A 563 -2.68 -0.76 19.41
CA VAL A 563 -3.26 -1.58 18.33
C VAL A 563 -3.04 -3.04 18.69
N LEU A 564 -4.12 -3.75 18.91
CA LEU A 564 -4.13 -5.20 19.17
C LEU A 564 -4.57 -5.90 17.89
N ALA A 565 -3.81 -6.90 17.43
CA ALA A 565 -4.10 -7.56 16.17
C ALA A 565 -3.87 -9.07 16.24
N ILE A 566 -4.78 -9.82 15.62
CA ILE A 566 -4.53 -11.23 15.32
C ILE A 566 -3.74 -11.31 14.04
N VAL A 567 -2.59 -11.96 14.10
CA VAL A 567 -1.74 -12.23 12.95
C VAL A 567 -1.65 -13.73 12.73
N MET A 568 -1.89 -14.14 11.48
CA MET A 568 -1.70 -15.50 11.02
C MET A 568 -0.43 -15.58 10.18
N THR A 569 0.55 -16.33 10.64
CA THR A 569 1.75 -16.66 9.89
C THR A 569 1.54 -18.01 9.21
N PRO A 570 1.61 -18.09 7.87
CA PRO A 570 1.44 -19.36 7.18
C PRO A 570 2.48 -20.40 7.60
N GLY A 571 2.03 -21.58 7.94
CA GLY A 571 2.90 -22.73 8.09
C GLY A 571 3.52 -23.14 6.76
N GLY A 572 4.63 -23.88 6.79
CA GLY A 572 5.24 -24.46 5.59
C GLY A 572 4.33 -25.50 4.93
N LEU A 573 4.81 -26.14 3.85
CA LEU A 573 4.02 -27.06 3.00
C LEU A 573 3.33 -28.20 3.78
N PHE A 574 3.83 -28.52 4.98
CA PHE A 574 3.33 -29.59 5.86
C PHE A 574 3.15 -29.15 7.32
N ALA A 575 3.22 -27.86 7.61
CA ALA A 575 3.06 -27.31 8.95
C ALA A 575 1.75 -26.52 9.08
N ALA A 576 1.15 -26.53 10.27
CA ALA A 576 -0.03 -25.74 10.56
C ALA A 576 0.28 -24.23 10.56
N ASP A 577 -0.71 -23.42 10.27
CA ASP A 577 -0.62 -21.96 10.40
C ASP A 577 -0.51 -21.58 11.89
N HIS A 578 0.28 -20.54 12.18
CA HIS A 578 0.45 -20.01 13.54
C HIS A 578 -0.40 -18.75 13.73
N TYR A 579 -1.13 -18.68 14.82
CA TYR A 579 -1.99 -17.56 15.16
C TYR A 579 -1.47 -16.89 16.43
N ARG A 580 -1.31 -15.57 16.39
CA ARG A 580 -0.79 -14.79 17.50
C ARG A 580 -1.57 -13.51 17.70
N LEU A 581 -1.75 -13.13 18.95
CA LEU A 581 -2.13 -11.78 19.31
C LEU A 581 -0.86 -10.95 19.49
N ILE A 582 -0.77 -9.86 18.79
CA ILE A 582 0.33 -8.91 18.89
C ILE A 582 -0.19 -7.53 19.23
N SER A 583 0.66 -6.76 19.90
CA SER A 583 0.40 -5.40 20.31
C SER A 583 1.39 -4.43 19.71
N TYR A 584 0.90 -3.28 19.32
CA TYR A 584 1.71 -2.16 18.88
C TYR A 584 1.28 -0.90 19.62
N SER A 585 2.25 -0.12 20.11
CA SER A 585 1.98 1.21 20.65
C SER A 585 1.88 2.23 19.51
N THR A 586 0.92 3.15 19.59
CA THR A 586 0.81 4.28 18.66
C THR A 586 1.69 5.47 19.06
N LYS A 587 2.46 5.34 20.14
CA LYS A 587 3.45 6.33 20.62
C LYS A 587 4.85 6.01 20.23
#